data_a3f91ead0e7d6e6a2ea37bdaad4e2e61
#
_entry.id   a3f91ead0e7d6e6a2ea37bdaad4e2e61
#
_cell.length_a   1.000
_cell.length_b   1.000
_cell.length_c   1.000
_cell.angle_alpha   90.00
_cell.angle_beta   90.00
_cell.angle_gamma   90.00
#
_symmetry.space_group_name_H-M   'P 1'
#
loop_
_entity.id
_entity.type
_entity.pdbx_description
1 polymer ?
#
loop_
_entity_poly.entity_id
_entity_poly.type
_entity_poly.pdbx_seq_one_letter_code
_entity_poly.pdbx_strand_id
1 'polypeptide(L)'
;MLAERFSALGVPVFMADVKGDLAGMSQPGAGSPKFDERLKLVGVPAPAYTGFPTVFWDVFGESGHPVRATVSDLGPLLFARILNLNETQEGVLALAFKIADDNGLLLLDLKDLRALLEYVGNNARDFQTQYGNISAASVGAIQRGILALQQQGADKFIGEPMLNIDDLLQTDGSGKGIVNILTADKLLSAPALYSTLLLWLLAEFYERLPEVGDRDKPKLVFFSTKRTCCSPMRRSRCSTGSSRSCG
;
A
#
# COMPACT_ATOMS: atom_id res chain seq x y z
N MET A 1 5.45 22.21 8.28
CA MET A 1 5.11 22.41 6.84
C MET A 1 3.64 22.13 6.58
N LEU A 2 3.21 21.61 5.37
CA LEU A 2 1.77 21.41 5.15
C LEU A 2 1.18 20.34 6.10
N ALA A 3 1.83 19.20 6.27
CA ALA A 3 1.37 18.13 7.16
C ALA A 3 1.19 18.62 8.61
N GLU A 4 2.14 19.39 9.12
CA GLU A 4 2.07 20.01 10.47
C GLU A 4 0.88 20.97 10.60
N ARG A 5 0.60 21.74 9.54
CA ARG A 5 -0.54 22.65 9.52
C ARG A 5 -1.88 21.91 9.54
N PHE A 6 -2.01 20.83 8.75
CA PHE A 6 -3.21 20.00 8.80
C PHE A 6 -3.38 19.32 10.15
N SER A 7 -2.31 18.76 10.72
CA SER A 7 -2.34 18.19 12.07
C SER A 7 -2.80 19.22 13.11
N ALA A 8 -2.25 20.45 13.09
CA ALA A 8 -2.64 21.51 13.99
C ALA A 8 -4.12 21.94 13.85
N LEU A 9 -4.72 21.75 12.66
CA LEU A 9 -6.14 21.98 12.40
C LEU A 9 -7.04 20.82 12.85
N GLY A 10 -6.47 19.76 13.41
CA GLY A 10 -7.19 18.55 13.81
C GLY A 10 -7.49 17.60 12.65
N VAL A 11 -6.73 17.68 11.56
CA VAL A 11 -6.88 16.82 10.39
C VAL A 11 -5.78 15.76 10.42
N PRO A 12 -6.11 14.47 10.47
CA PRO A 12 -5.16 13.37 10.33
C PRO A 12 -4.43 13.43 8.99
N VAL A 13 -3.18 13.02 9.00
CA VAL A 13 -2.32 13.04 7.81
C VAL A 13 -1.73 11.64 7.60
N PHE A 14 -1.70 11.15 6.38
CA PHE A 14 -0.96 9.96 6.00
C PHE A 14 0.14 10.30 5.00
N MET A 15 1.34 9.79 5.23
CA MET A 15 2.48 10.00 4.34
C MET A 15 3.41 8.79 4.31
N ALA A 16 3.96 8.48 3.13
CA ALA A 16 4.95 7.42 2.97
C ALA A 16 6.36 8.01 3.04
N ASP A 17 7.16 7.50 3.97
CA ASP A 17 8.55 7.87 4.15
C ASP A 17 9.49 6.84 3.51
N VAL A 18 10.04 7.23 2.39
CA VAL A 18 10.96 6.41 1.60
C VAL A 18 12.42 6.57 2.04
N LYS A 19 12.73 7.70 2.71
CA LYS A 19 14.11 8.07 3.07
C LYS A 19 14.41 8.03 4.56
N GLY A 20 13.39 7.89 5.40
CA GLY A 20 13.53 7.94 6.84
C GLY A 20 13.76 9.35 7.39
N ASP A 21 13.41 10.41 6.62
CA ASP A 21 13.65 11.80 7.02
C ASP A 21 12.43 12.47 7.68
N LEU A 22 11.27 11.82 7.69
CA LEU A 22 10.05 12.38 8.27
C LEU A 22 9.90 12.13 9.79
N ALA A 23 10.70 11.23 10.36
CA ALA A 23 10.65 10.89 11.79
C ALA A 23 10.85 12.11 12.71
N GLY A 24 11.59 13.12 12.25
CA GLY A 24 11.81 14.36 12.97
C GLY A 24 10.54 15.14 13.30
N MET A 25 9.41 14.87 12.64
CA MET A 25 8.13 15.54 12.93
C MET A 25 7.57 15.21 14.32
N SER A 26 7.95 14.06 14.88
CA SER A 26 7.53 13.63 16.23
C SER A 26 8.17 14.45 17.36
N GLN A 27 9.28 15.14 17.09
CA GLN A 27 10.05 15.86 18.08
C GLN A 27 10.07 17.37 17.79
N PRO A 28 10.18 18.21 18.84
CA PRO A 28 10.38 19.64 18.63
C PRO A 28 11.70 19.88 17.88
N GLY A 29 11.65 20.68 16.83
CA GLY A 29 12.86 21.10 16.13
C GLY A 29 13.79 21.92 17.01
N ALA A 30 15.09 21.86 16.74
CA ALA A 30 16.06 22.77 17.31
C ALA A 30 16.35 23.91 16.31
N GLY A 31 16.30 25.15 16.76
CA GLY A 31 16.76 26.29 15.96
C GLY A 31 18.25 26.15 15.61
N SER A 32 18.66 26.75 14.52
CA SER A 32 20.09 26.89 14.21
C SER A 32 20.43 28.34 13.87
N PRO A 33 21.63 28.86 14.21
CA PRO A 33 22.01 30.23 13.91
C PRO A 33 21.85 30.59 12.43
N LYS A 34 22.20 29.67 11.53
CA LYS A 34 22.02 29.85 10.08
C LYS A 34 20.55 29.96 9.65
N PHE A 35 19.67 29.22 10.32
CA PHE A 35 18.24 29.29 10.06
C PHE A 35 17.65 30.60 10.56
N ASP A 36 18.05 31.05 11.75
CA ASP A 36 17.59 32.30 12.34
C ASP A 36 18.05 33.54 11.54
N GLU A 37 19.29 33.52 11.02
CA GLU A 37 19.77 34.53 10.08
C GLU A 37 18.94 34.57 8.81
N ARG A 38 18.59 33.40 8.25
CA ARG A 38 17.75 33.33 7.06
C ARG A 38 16.34 33.81 7.30
N LEU A 39 15.75 33.51 8.46
CA LEU A 39 14.43 34.03 8.86
C LEU A 39 14.43 35.56 8.93
N LYS A 40 15.45 36.14 9.53
CA LYS A 40 15.63 37.62 9.61
C LYS A 40 15.76 38.22 8.20
N LEU A 41 16.52 37.58 7.31
CA LEU A 41 16.75 38.05 5.94
C LEU A 41 15.48 38.02 5.09
N VAL A 42 14.58 37.03 5.33
CA VAL A 42 13.31 36.87 4.61
C VAL A 42 12.18 37.64 5.29
N GLY A 43 12.40 38.20 6.51
CA GLY A 43 11.38 38.91 7.26
C GLY A 43 10.26 38.04 7.82
N VAL A 44 10.52 36.74 8.05
CA VAL A 44 9.55 35.78 8.60
C VAL A 44 9.83 35.57 10.08
N PRO A 45 8.80 35.60 10.95
CA PRO A 45 8.97 35.34 12.37
C PRO A 45 9.48 33.91 12.60
N ALA A 46 10.24 33.72 13.69
CA ALA A 46 10.72 32.41 14.07
C ALA A 46 9.53 31.45 14.32
N PRO A 47 9.54 30.23 13.76
CA PRO A 47 8.49 29.26 13.99
C PRO A 47 8.52 28.77 15.45
N ALA A 48 7.37 28.41 15.99
CA ALA A 48 7.31 27.65 17.23
C ALA A 48 7.77 26.21 16.95
N TYR A 49 8.85 25.81 17.60
CA TYR A 49 9.36 24.44 17.49
C TYR A 49 8.55 23.52 18.40
N THR A 50 7.56 22.82 17.82
CA THR A 50 6.70 21.87 18.53
C THR A 50 6.73 20.52 17.84
N GLY A 51 6.70 19.42 18.62
CA GLY A 51 6.45 18.10 18.09
C GLY A 51 4.98 17.91 17.72
N PHE A 52 4.73 17.00 16.79
CA PHE A 52 3.38 16.63 16.37
C PHE A 52 3.08 15.18 16.77
N PRO A 53 1.83 14.84 17.09
CA PRO A 53 1.44 13.47 17.37
C PRO A 53 1.69 12.62 16.13
N THR A 54 2.60 11.66 16.24
CA THR A 54 3.06 10.88 15.09
C THR A 54 2.98 9.40 15.42
N VAL A 55 2.41 8.61 14.51
CA VAL A 55 2.38 7.15 14.56
C VAL A 55 3.17 6.61 13.37
N PHE A 56 4.07 5.65 13.64
CA PHE A 56 4.87 4.99 12.63
C PHE A 56 4.25 3.64 12.27
N TRP A 57 4.13 3.40 10.98
CA TRP A 57 3.61 2.17 10.39
C TRP A 57 4.71 1.49 9.58
N ASP A 58 4.82 0.19 9.69
CA ASP A 58 5.85 -0.58 8.99
C ASP A 58 5.30 -1.97 8.62
N VAL A 59 5.37 -2.31 7.34
CA VAL A 59 4.96 -3.64 6.85
C VAL A 59 5.75 -4.77 7.51
N PHE A 60 7.03 -4.53 7.79
CA PHE A 60 7.91 -5.53 8.39
C PHE A 60 7.84 -5.55 9.93
N GLY A 61 7.20 -4.55 10.55
CA GLY A 61 7.01 -4.46 12.00
C GLY A 61 8.30 -4.22 12.79
N GLU A 62 9.35 -3.66 12.15
CA GLU A 62 10.64 -3.40 12.79
C GLU A 62 10.75 -1.95 13.32
N SER A 63 10.15 -1.01 12.64
CA SER A 63 10.26 0.42 12.91
C SER A 63 8.94 1.10 13.26
N GLY A 64 7.85 0.34 13.33
CA GLY A 64 6.51 0.87 13.59
C GLY A 64 5.48 -0.23 13.84
N HIS A 65 4.23 0.17 13.94
CA HIS A 65 3.12 -0.76 14.03
C HIS A 65 2.96 -1.54 12.70
N PRO A 66 2.69 -2.85 12.76
CA PRO A 66 2.57 -3.64 11.55
C PRO A 66 1.34 -3.20 10.73
N VAL A 67 1.54 -3.07 9.42
CA VAL A 67 0.46 -2.87 8.45
C VAL A 67 0.21 -4.19 7.75
N ARG A 68 -0.99 -4.73 7.89
CA ARG A 68 -1.37 -6.00 7.27
C ARG A 68 -2.74 -5.92 6.63
N ALA A 69 -2.92 -6.74 5.59
CA ALA A 69 -4.18 -6.98 4.91
C ALA A 69 -4.39 -8.48 4.78
N THR A 70 -5.63 -8.95 4.87
CA THR A 70 -5.91 -10.36 4.60
C THR A 70 -5.97 -10.64 3.10
N VAL A 71 -5.89 -11.89 2.71
CA VAL A 71 -6.08 -12.31 1.33
C VAL A 71 -7.47 -11.92 0.84
N SER A 72 -8.49 -12.10 1.68
CA SER A 72 -9.88 -11.73 1.36
C SER A 72 -10.03 -10.24 1.09
N ASP A 73 -9.38 -9.36 1.88
CA ASP A 73 -9.46 -7.90 1.70
C ASP A 73 -8.76 -7.40 0.44
N LEU A 74 -7.62 -8.01 0.10
CA LEU A 74 -6.92 -7.70 -1.14
C LEU A 74 -7.73 -8.11 -2.38
N GLY A 75 -8.45 -9.22 -2.27
CA GLY A 75 -9.27 -9.74 -3.33
C GLY A 75 -8.51 -10.23 -4.57
N PRO A 76 -9.21 -10.91 -5.51
CA PRO A 76 -8.56 -11.56 -6.65
C PRO A 76 -7.89 -10.57 -7.62
N LEU A 77 -8.42 -9.36 -7.77
CA LEU A 77 -7.88 -8.37 -8.71
C LEU A 77 -6.50 -7.85 -8.30
N LEU A 78 -6.33 -7.48 -7.02
CA LEU A 78 -5.03 -7.01 -6.53
C LEU A 78 -4.02 -8.16 -6.50
N PHE A 79 -4.46 -9.38 -6.14
CA PHE A 79 -3.62 -10.57 -6.21
C PHE A 79 -3.19 -10.90 -7.64
N ALA A 80 -4.07 -10.86 -8.62
CA ALA A 80 -3.72 -11.08 -10.01
C ALA A 80 -2.65 -10.09 -10.49
N ARG A 81 -2.78 -8.83 -10.09
CA ARG A 81 -1.84 -7.77 -10.44
C ARG A 81 -0.47 -7.95 -9.77
N ILE A 82 -0.42 -8.23 -8.46
CA ILE A 82 0.84 -8.42 -7.74
C ILE A 82 1.61 -9.65 -8.21
N LEU A 83 0.88 -10.72 -8.58
CA LEU A 83 1.43 -11.95 -9.14
C LEU A 83 1.73 -11.85 -10.64
N ASN A 84 1.33 -10.74 -11.30
CA ASN A 84 1.47 -10.52 -12.74
C ASN A 84 0.91 -11.69 -13.58
N LEU A 85 -0.33 -12.08 -13.27
CA LEU A 85 -1.02 -13.18 -13.92
C LEU A 85 -1.52 -12.79 -15.31
N ASN A 86 -1.66 -13.79 -16.20
CA ASN A 86 -2.38 -13.62 -17.45
C ASN A 86 -3.89 -13.87 -17.27
N GLU A 87 -4.71 -13.51 -18.26
CA GLU A 87 -6.18 -13.61 -18.21
C GLU A 87 -6.69 -15.00 -17.78
N THR A 88 -6.05 -16.07 -18.27
CA THR A 88 -6.44 -17.44 -17.90
C THR A 88 -6.15 -17.74 -16.43
N GLN A 89 -5.01 -17.27 -15.92
CA GLN A 89 -4.62 -17.45 -14.51
C GLN A 89 -5.46 -16.54 -13.59
N GLU A 90 -5.76 -15.33 -14.02
CA GLU A 90 -6.68 -14.43 -13.32
C GLU A 90 -8.06 -15.08 -13.17
N GLY A 91 -8.58 -15.69 -14.24
CA GLY A 91 -9.84 -16.42 -14.20
C GLY A 91 -9.83 -17.57 -13.19
N VAL A 92 -8.75 -18.37 -13.15
CA VAL A 92 -8.60 -19.47 -12.17
C VAL A 92 -8.48 -18.92 -10.74
N LEU A 93 -7.76 -17.82 -10.54
CA LEU A 93 -7.66 -17.19 -9.23
C LEU A 93 -9.02 -16.63 -8.76
N ALA A 94 -9.73 -15.90 -9.63
CA ALA A 94 -11.06 -15.36 -9.32
C ALA A 94 -12.06 -16.46 -8.98
N LEU A 95 -11.97 -17.60 -9.67
CA LEU A 95 -12.78 -18.78 -9.42
C LEU A 95 -12.46 -19.41 -8.06
N ALA A 96 -11.18 -19.47 -7.66
CA ALA A 96 -10.81 -19.95 -6.33
C ALA A 96 -11.41 -19.04 -5.22
N PHE A 97 -11.35 -17.72 -5.37
CA PHE A 97 -12.01 -16.80 -4.46
C PHE A 97 -13.53 -17.00 -4.41
N LYS A 98 -14.17 -17.19 -5.56
CA LYS A 98 -15.60 -17.47 -5.65
C LYS A 98 -15.98 -18.77 -4.92
N ILE A 99 -15.16 -19.82 -5.05
CA ILE A 99 -15.37 -21.09 -4.31
C ILE A 99 -15.23 -20.85 -2.81
N ALA A 100 -14.26 -20.03 -2.38
CA ALA A 100 -14.10 -19.68 -0.97
C ALA A 100 -15.36 -18.98 -0.44
N ASP A 101 -15.83 -17.96 -1.15
CA ASP A 101 -17.02 -17.18 -0.78
C ASP A 101 -18.28 -18.05 -0.70
N ASP A 102 -18.52 -18.90 -1.70
CA ASP A 102 -19.69 -19.79 -1.76
C ASP A 102 -19.70 -20.84 -0.63
N ASN A 103 -18.51 -21.18 -0.09
CA ASN A 103 -18.36 -22.11 1.02
C ASN A 103 -18.10 -21.43 2.37
N GLY A 104 -18.14 -20.09 2.44
CA GLY A 104 -17.90 -19.33 3.66
C GLY A 104 -16.48 -19.46 4.21
N LEU A 105 -15.49 -19.72 3.36
CA LEU A 105 -14.09 -19.85 3.74
C LEU A 105 -13.43 -18.49 3.74
N LEU A 106 -12.88 -18.10 4.89
CA LEU A 106 -12.07 -16.89 5.01
C LEU A 106 -10.64 -17.21 4.58
N LEU A 107 -10.12 -16.39 3.67
CA LEU A 107 -8.72 -16.44 3.25
C LEU A 107 -7.94 -15.38 4.03
N LEU A 108 -7.27 -15.77 5.10
CA LEU A 108 -6.60 -14.83 5.99
C LEU A 108 -5.16 -14.59 5.54
N ASP A 109 -4.44 -15.64 5.18
CA ASP A 109 -3.04 -15.56 4.81
C ASP A 109 -2.73 -16.30 3.50
N LEU A 110 -1.46 -16.25 3.07
CA LEU A 110 -1.00 -16.93 1.85
C LEU A 110 -1.04 -18.45 1.95
N LYS A 111 -1.06 -19.01 3.15
CA LYS A 111 -1.16 -20.48 3.34
C LYS A 111 -2.57 -20.94 3.04
N ASP A 112 -3.58 -20.18 3.47
CA ASP A 112 -4.99 -20.45 3.17
C ASP A 112 -5.23 -20.43 1.65
N LEU A 113 -4.73 -19.40 0.97
CA LEU A 113 -4.84 -19.29 -0.48
C LEU A 113 -4.15 -20.46 -1.20
N ARG A 114 -2.99 -20.89 -0.74
CA ARG A 114 -2.28 -22.03 -1.30
C ARG A 114 -3.02 -23.34 -1.08
N ALA A 115 -3.54 -23.56 0.13
CA ALA A 115 -4.34 -24.74 0.45
C ALA A 115 -5.61 -24.81 -0.40
N LEU A 116 -6.30 -23.67 -0.56
CA LEU A 116 -7.46 -23.59 -1.44
C LEU A 116 -7.12 -23.90 -2.90
N LEU A 117 -6.04 -23.33 -3.44
CA LEU A 117 -5.61 -23.58 -4.81
C LEU A 117 -5.21 -25.06 -5.02
N GLU A 118 -4.60 -25.69 -4.03
CA GLU A 118 -4.29 -27.12 -4.06
C GLU A 118 -5.59 -27.96 -4.07
N TYR A 119 -6.52 -27.63 -3.19
CA TYR A 119 -7.83 -28.30 -3.14
C TYR A 119 -8.60 -28.16 -4.45
N VAL A 120 -8.67 -26.95 -4.98
CA VAL A 120 -9.35 -26.67 -6.26
C VAL A 120 -8.66 -27.39 -7.43
N GLY A 121 -7.32 -27.43 -7.43
CA GLY A 121 -6.57 -28.14 -8.47
C GLY A 121 -6.77 -29.66 -8.44
N ASN A 122 -6.80 -30.24 -7.24
CA ASN A 122 -7.00 -31.67 -7.05
C ASN A 122 -8.43 -32.13 -7.38
N ASN A 123 -9.42 -31.25 -7.16
CA ASN A 123 -10.85 -31.50 -7.40
C ASN A 123 -11.38 -30.76 -8.65
N ALA A 124 -10.51 -30.41 -9.60
CA ALA A 124 -10.85 -29.60 -10.76
C ALA A 124 -12.04 -30.14 -11.59
N ARG A 125 -12.22 -31.46 -11.63
CA ARG A 125 -13.33 -32.10 -12.35
C ARG A 125 -14.69 -31.82 -11.71
N ASP A 126 -14.74 -31.77 -10.38
CA ASP A 126 -15.98 -31.55 -9.64
C ASP A 126 -16.47 -30.10 -9.80
N PHE A 127 -15.53 -29.17 -9.93
CA PHE A 127 -15.78 -27.76 -10.15
C PHE A 127 -16.06 -27.39 -11.61
N GLN A 128 -15.68 -28.25 -12.57
CA GLN A 128 -15.73 -27.92 -14.00
C GLN A 128 -17.15 -27.61 -14.49
N THR A 129 -18.16 -28.31 -13.99
CA THR A 129 -19.55 -28.13 -14.41
C THR A 129 -20.13 -26.80 -13.91
N GLN A 130 -19.75 -26.36 -12.73
CA GLN A 130 -20.32 -25.17 -12.07
C GLN A 130 -19.51 -23.91 -12.36
N TYR A 131 -18.18 -24.02 -12.45
CA TYR A 131 -17.27 -22.88 -12.49
C TYR A 131 -16.38 -22.82 -13.73
N GLY A 132 -16.42 -23.83 -14.58
CA GLY A 132 -15.62 -23.88 -15.79
C GLY A 132 -14.31 -24.64 -15.64
N ASN A 133 -13.49 -24.62 -16.70
CA ASN A 133 -12.27 -25.41 -16.76
C ASN A 133 -11.13 -24.83 -15.94
N ILE A 134 -10.61 -25.61 -15.00
CA ILE A 134 -9.46 -25.27 -14.15
C ILE A 134 -8.25 -26.08 -14.63
N SER A 135 -7.24 -25.40 -15.20
CA SER A 135 -6.04 -26.08 -15.63
C SER A 135 -5.01 -26.23 -14.51
N ALA A 136 -4.45 -27.42 -14.35
CA ALA A 136 -3.36 -27.66 -13.39
C ALA A 136 -2.14 -26.77 -13.66
N ALA A 137 -1.90 -26.41 -14.93
CA ALA A 137 -0.82 -25.50 -15.32
C ALA A 137 -1.02 -24.10 -14.75
N SER A 138 -2.27 -23.58 -14.79
CA SER A 138 -2.62 -22.28 -14.21
C SER A 138 -2.48 -22.28 -12.68
N VAL A 139 -3.00 -23.30 -12.01
CA VAL A 139 -2.85 -23.47 -10.56
C VAL A 139 -1.36 -23.48 -10.17
N GLY A 140 -0.55 -24.28 -10.87
CA GLY A 140 0.89 -24.35 -10.62
C GLY A 140 1.62 -23.03 -10.89
N ALA A 141 1.18 -22.24 -11.87
CA ALA A 141 1.75 -20.90 -12.12
C ALA A 141 1.43 -19.92 -10.98
N ILE A 142 0.18 -19.91 -10.51
CA ILE A 142 -0.24 -19.07 -9.39
C ILE A 142 0.52 -19.44 -8.11
N GLN A 143 0.65 -20.74 -7.81
CA GLN A 143 1.40 -21.21 -6.63
C GLN A 143 2.88 -20.80 -6.67
N ARG A 144 3.54 -20.87 -7.84
CA ARG A 144 4.91 -20.37 -8.01
C ARG A 144 4.99 -18.86 -7.80
N GLY A 145 4.02 -18.10 -8.29
CA GLY A 145 3.92 -16.67 -8.06
C GLY A 145 3.80 -16.33 -6.56
N ILE A 146 2.96 -17.06 -5.83
CA ILE A 146 2.82 -16.89 -4.37
C ILE A 146 4.14 -17.19 -3.66
N LEU A 147 4.85 -18.26 -4.02
CA LEU A 147 6.16 -18.56 -3.43
C LEU A 147 7.19 -17.46 -3.68
N ALA A 148 7.23 -16.92 -4.92
CA ALA A 148 8.12 -15.81 -5.24
C ALA A 148 7.76 -14.54 -4.44
N LEU A 149 6.48 -14.30 -4.20
CA LEU A 149 6.00 -13.18 -3.39
C LEU A 149 6.37 -13.35 -1.91
N GLN A 150 6.27 -14.57 -1.37
CA GLN A 150 6.71 -14.90 -0.01
C GLN A 150 8.22 -14.64 0.18
N GLN A 151 9.04 -14.96 -0.81
CA GLN A 151 10.49 -14.65 -0.76
C GLN A 151 10.78 -13.15 -0.73
N GLN A 152 9.88 -12.31 -1.18
CA GLN A 152 9.95 -10.85 -1.08
C GLN A 152 9.44 -10.30 0.26
N GLY A 153 9.03 -11.17 1.18
CA GLY A 153 8.54 -10.79 2.51
C GLY A 153 7.04 -10.48 2.56
N ALA A 154 6.26 -10.92 1.57
CA ALA A 154 4.80 -10.69 1.55
C ALA A 154 4.07 -11.31 2.75
N ASP A 155 4.61 -12.34 3.38
CA ASP A 155 4.06 -12.92 4.63
C ASP A 155 3.97 -11.91 5.78
N LYS A 156 4.76 -10.84 5.72
CA LYS A 156 4.73 -9.77 6.72
C LYS A 156 3.56 -8.82 6.49
N PHE A 157 3.19 -8.62 5.22
CA PHE A 157 2.08 -7.76 4.81
C PHE A 157 0.75 -8.51 4.79
N ILE A 158 0.74 -9.77 4.30
CA ILE A 158 -0.49 -10.53 4.08
C ILE A 158 -0.75 -11.43 5.28
N GLY A 159 -1.82 -11.13 6.02
CA GLY A 159 -2.23 -11.86 7.21
C GLY A 159 -2.87 -10.98 8.28
N GLU A 160 -3.13 -11.59 9.42
CA GLU A 160 -3.70 -10.91 10.59
C GLU A 160 -2.61 -10.39 11.56
N PRO A 161 -2.95 -9.40 12.40
CA PRO A 161 -4.19 -8.63 12.42
C PRO A 161 -4.26 -7.62 11.26
N MET A 162 -5.42 -7.49 10.64
CA MET A 162 -5.65 -6.50 9.58
C MET A 162 -5.59 -5.08 10.14
N LEU A 163 -5.04 -4.14 9.36
CA LEU A 163 -5.05 -2.72 9.69
C LEU A 163 -6.50 -2.20 9.75
N ASN A 164 -6.87 -1.60 10.88
CA ASN A 164 -8.10 -0.84 10.96
C ASN A 164 -7.86 0.58 10.42
N ILE A 165 -8.56 0.93 9.35
CA ILE A 165 -8.47 2.27 8.74
C ILE A 165 -8.83 3.39 9.71
N ASP A 166 -9.72 3.13 10.67
CA ASP A 166 -10.09 4.14 11.67
C ASP A 166 -8.92 4.55 12.57
N ASP A 167 -7.89 3.70 12.71
CA ASP A 167 -6.67 4.04 13.44
C ASP A 167 -5.85 5.14 12.75
N LEU A 168 -6.00 5.27 11.42
CA LEU A 168 -5.36 6.32 10.63
C LEU A 168 -6.11 7.66 10.68
N LEU A 169 -7.34 7.67 11.19
CA LEU A 169 -8.23 8.84 11.23
C LEU A 169 -8.29 9.51 12.60
N GLN A 170 -7.41 9.14 13.53
CA GLN A 170 -7.45 9.58 14.92
C GLN A 170 -6.89 11.01 15.11
N THR A 171 -7.34 11.62 16.18
CA THR A 171 -6.78 12.85 16.74
C THR A 171 -6.23 12.59 18.14
N ASP A 172 -5.25 13.38 18.57
CA ASP A 172 -4.73 13.28 19.92
C ASP A 172 -5.66 13.96 20.97
N GLY A 173 -5.33 13.81 22.25
CA GLY A 173 -6.08 14.42 23.34
C GLY A 173 -6.10 15.96 23.33
N SER A 174 -5.24 16.61 22.54
CA SER A 174 -5.22 18.07 22.33
C SER A 174 -6.05 18.50 21.11
N GLY A 175 -6.63 17.57 20.38
CA GLY A 175 -7.41 17.81 19.17
C GLY A 175 -6.57 17.98 17.90
N LYS A 176 -5.26 17.70 17.94
CA LYS A 176 -4.42 17.66 16.75
C LYS A 176 -4.62 16.35 15.98
N GLY A 177 -4.63 16.41 14.65
CA GLY A 177 -4.68 15.23 13.81
C GLY A 177 -3.38 14.41 13.91
N ILE A 178 -3.49 13.09 14.03
CA ILE A 178 -2.30 12.23 14.06
C ILE A 178 -1.63 12.21 12.69
N VAL A 179 -0.31 12.32 12.69
CA VAL A 179 0.52 12.17 11.49
C VAL A 179 0.95 10.71 11.39
N ASN A 180 0.36 9.99 10.45
CA ASN A 180 0.67 8.60 10.17
C ASN A 180 1.80 8.53 9.15
N ILE A 181 2.93 7.95 9.52
CA ILE A 181 4.11 7.81 8.67
C ILE A 181 4.33 6.34 8.37
N LEU A 182 4.17 5.95 7.12
CA LEU A 182 4.51 4.61 6.63
C LEU A 182 6.00 4.55 6.28
N THR A 183 6.76 3.76 7.01
CA THR A 183 8.16 3.48 6.71
C THR A 183 8.24 2.58 5.48
N ALA A 184 8.79 3.10 4.38
CA ALA A 184 8.78 2.46 3.07
C ALA A 184 10.18 2.23 2.47
N ASP A 185 11.24 2.39 3.26
CA ASP A 185 12.64 2.21 2.82
C ASP A 185 12.89 0.79 2.28
N LYS A 186 12.48 -0.24 3.01
CA LYS A 186 12.61 -1.65 2.60
C LYS A 186 11.63 -2.04 1.50
N LEU A 187 10.46 -1.42 1.46
CA LEU A 187 9.44 -1.67 0.43
C LEU A 187 9.90 -1.26 -0.97
N LEU A 188 10.89 -0.36 -1.08
CA LEU A 188 11.47 -0.01 -2.38
C LEU A 188 12.16 -1.19 -3.07
N SER A 189 12.64 -2.19 -2.32
CA SER A 189 13.20 -3.43 -2.88
C SER A 189 12.14 -4.38 -3.43
N ALA A 190 10.87 -4.19 -3.05
CA ALA A 190 9.71 -4.97 -3.50
C ALA A 190 8.61 -4.04 -4.09
N PRO A 191 8.85 -3.43 -5.27
CA PRO A 191 7.96 -2.39 -5.81
C PRO A 191 6.53 -2.88 -6.09
N ALA A 192 6.36 -4.16 -6.43
CA ALA A 192 5.04 -4.76 -6.62
C ALA A 192 4.26 -4.79 -5.31
N LEU A 193 4.90 -5.20 -4.20
CA LEU A 193 4.29 -5.21 -2.87
C LEU A 193 3.93 -3.79 -2.42
N TYR A 194 4.83 -2.83 -2.63
CA TYR A 194 4.60 -1.43 -2.28
C TYR A 194 3.41 -0.81 -3.04
N SER A 195 3.35 -1.04 -4.36
CA SER A 195 2.23 -0.53 -5.16
C SER A 195 0.90 -1.18 -4.79
N THR A 196 0.90 -2.47 -4.46
CA THR A 196 -0.30 -3.17 -4.00
C THR A 196 -0.78 -2.65 -2.65
N LEU A 197 0.14 -2.45 -1.69
CA LEU A 197 -0.17 -1.84 -0.40
C LEU A 197 -0.86 -0.48 -0.56
N LEU A 198 -0.30 0.39 -1.40
CA LEU A 198 -0.87 1.72 -1.61
C LEU A 198 -2.23 1.67 -2.31
N LEU A 199 -2.39 0.79 -3.30
CA LEU A 199 -3.68 0.62 -4.00
C LEU A 199 -4.74 0.07 -3.07
N TRP A 200 -4.41 -0.94 -2.27
CA TRP A 200 -5.30 -1.49 -1.26
C TRP A 200 -5.69 -0.41 -0.23
N LEU A 201 -4.71 0.32 0.30
CA LEU A 201 -4.98 1.37 1.28
C LEU A 201 -5.89 2.47 0.72
N LEU A 202 -5.69 2.86 -0.54
CA LEU A 202 -6.56 3.83 -1.21
C LEU A 202 -7.97 3.28 -1.44
N ALA A 203 -8.11 1.99 -1.78
CA ALA A 203 -9.42 1.33 -1.91
C ALA A 203 -10.15 1.31 -0.56
N GLU A 204 -9.46 0.92 0.52
CA GLU A 204 -10.00 0.93 1.88
C GLU A 204 -10.45 2.34 2.31
N PHE A 205 -9.64 3.36 2.03
CA PHE A 205 -10.07 4.74 2.29
C PHE A 205 -11.32 5.12 1.51
N TYR A 206 -11.41 4.71 0.24
CA TYR A 206 -12.57 5.01 -0.59
C TYR A 206 -13.85 4.34 -0.06
N GLU A 207 -13.75 3.11 0.40
CA GLU A 207 -14.88 2.36 0.97
C GLU A 207 -15.32 2.90 2.35
N ARG A 208 -14.33 3.24 3.20
CA ARG A 208 -14.59 3.69 4.59
C ARG A 208 -14.92 5.17 4.71
N LEU A 209 -14.52 5.99 3.75
CA LEU A 209 -14.77 7.43 3.75
C LEU A 209 -15.95 7.76 2.82
N PRO A 210 -17.20 7.72 3.30
CA PRO A 210 -18.35 8.04 2.47
C PRO A 210 -18.31 9.50 2.03
N GLU A 211 -18.92 9.79 0.89
CA GLU A 211 -19.16 11.16 0.44
C GLU A 211 -20.01 11.91 1.48
N VAL A 212 -19.49 13.01 1.99
CA VAL A 212 -20.12 13.77 3.09
C VAL A 212 -20.40 15.23 2.70
N GLY A 213 -20.31 15.56 1.42
CA GLY A 213 -20.46 16.94 0.92
C GLY A 213 -19.31 17.85 1.35
N ASP A 214 -19.45 19.14 1.13
CA ASP A 214 -18.47 20.16 1.51
C ASP A 214 -18.40 20.29 3.03
N ARG A 215 -17.27 19.93 3.60
CA ARG A 215 -16.96 20.11 5.02
C ARG A 215 -15.92 21.22 5.20
N ASP A 216 -15.97 21.88 6.34
CA ASP A 216 -14.97 22.91 6.70
C ASP A 216 -13.53 22.35 6.74
N LYS A 217 -13.38 21.03 7.00
CA LYS A 217 -12.09 20.34 7.10
C LYS A 217 -12.13 18.99 6.39
N PRO A 218 -11.06 18.59 5.68
CA PRO A 218 -10.94 17.24 5.16
C PRO A 218 -10.85 16.21 6.29
N LYS A 219 -11.35 14.99 6.05
CA LYS A 219 -11.25 13.89 7.03
C LYS A 219 -9.84 13.33 7.16
N LEU A 220 -9.10 13.34 6.07
CA LEU A 220 -7.73 12.85 5.96
C LEU A 220 -7.01 13.58 4.84
N VAL A 221 -5.71 13.82 5.01
CA VAL A 221 -4.84 14.30 3.94
C VAL A 221 -3.78 13.25 3.63
N PHE A 222 -3.75 12.79 2.39
CA PHE A 222 -2.81 11.80 1.91
C PHE A 222 -1.69 12.49 1.11
N PHE A 223 -0.43 12.32 1.56
CA PHE A 223 0.74 12.80 0.84
C PHE A 223 1.45 11.64 0.15
N SER A 224 1.48 11.66 -1.18
CA SER A 224 2.27 10.74 -1.98
C SER A 224 3.50 11.45 -2.55
N THR A 225 4.67 10.85 -2.41
CA THR A 225 5.88 11.37 -3.07
C THR A 225 5.88 10.97 -4.54
N LYS A 226 6.41 11.84 -5.42
CA LYS A 226 6.44 11.61 -6.88
C LYS A 226 7.11 10.30 -7.33
N ARG A 227 7.87 9.64 -6.47
CA ARG A 227 8.48 8.32 -6.76
C ARG A 227 7.54 7.16 -6.50
N THR A 228 6.45 7.38 -5.80
CA THR A 228 5.48 6.36 -5.40
C THR A 228 4.53 5.96 -6.52
N CYS A 229 4.31 6.81 -7.50
CA CYS A 229 3.37 6.62 -8.61
C CYS A 229 4.06 6.28 -9.94
N CYS A 230 5.14 5.55 -9.95
CA CYS A 230 5.71 5.09 -11.21
C CYS A 230 5.18 3.70 -11.54
N SER A 231 4.08 3.68 -12.24
CA SER A 231 3.73 2.61 -13.16
C SER A 231 4.94 2.25 -14.03
N PRO A 232 5.34 0.99 -14.13
CA PRO A 232 6.25 0.54 -15.19
C PRO A 232 5.43 0.38 -16.47
N MET A 233 4.80 1.45 -16.96
CA MET A 233 4.20 1.43 -18.28
C MET A 233 5.26 1.74 -19.32
N ARG A 234 5.62 0.68 -20.03
CA ARG A 234 6.19 0.68 -21.38
C ARG A 234 7.39 1.62 -21.61
N ARG A 235 8.58 1.13 -21.40
CA ARG A 235 9.65 1.48 -22.33
C ARG A 235 9.31 0.90 -23.71
N SER A 236 8.56 1.62 -24.51
CA SER A 236 8.58 1.44 -25.96
C SER A 236 10.01 1.65 -26.41
N ARG A 237 10.59 0.61 -27.00
CA ARG A 237 11.89 0.68 -27.68
C ARG A 237 11.82 1.84 -28.66
N CYS A 238 12.57 2.90 -28.41
CA CYS A 238 13.01 3.77 -29.48
C CYS A 238 13.91 2.92 -30.38
N SER A 239 13.38 2.48 -31.48
CA SER A 239 14.15 1.92 -32.58
C SER A 239 15.08 3.02 -33.08
N THR A 240 16.36 2.84 -32.86
CA THR A 240 17.41 3.58 -33.52
C THR A 240 17.25 3.42 -35.03
N GLY A 241 16.66 4.42 -35.65
CA GLY A 241 16.66 4.55 -37.12
C GLY A 241 18.06 4.86 -37.59
N SER A 242 18.57 3.93 -38.36
CA SER A 242 19.77 3.99 -39.17
C SER A 242 19.88 5.33 -39.93
N SER A 243 20.90 6.12 -39.63
CA SER A 243 21.37 7.20 -40.48
C SER A 243 22.12 6.57 -41.68
N ARG A 244 21.49 6.51 -42.83
CA ARG A 244 22.21 6.36 -44.11
C ARG A 244 22.58 7.74 -44.63
N SER A 245 23.86 7.98 -44.69
CA SER A 245 24.47 9.03 -45.45
C SER A 245 24.14 8.90 -46.93
N CYS A 246 23.70 9.97 -47.56
CA CYS A 246 23.81 10.18 -49.03
C CYS A 246 24.94 11.12 -49.26
N GLY A 247 25.84 10.69 -50.14
CA GLY A 247 26.91 11.50 -50.70
C GLY A 247 26.43 12.54 -51.70
#